data_9e0168d93efab4e9e6ca1669d7e23c64
#
_entry.id   9e0168d93efab4e9e6ca1669d7e23c64
#
_cell.length_a   1.000
_cell.length_b   1.000
_cell.length_c   1.000
_cell.angle_alpha   90.00
_cell.angle_beta   90.00
_cell.angle_gamma   90.00
#
_symmetry.space_group_name_H-M   'P 1'
#
loop_
_entity.id
_entity.type
_entity.pdbx_description
1 polymer ?
#
loop_
_entity_poly.entity_id
_entity_poly.type
_entity_poly.pdbx_seq_one_letter_code
_entity_poly.pdbx_strand_id
1 'polypeptide(L)'
;MRSISRVVDVSINTVTKLLVEAGEACANLHDAQVQDVKASKIQCDEIWSFVGTKQKNVATAKGEPEGDVWTWTAIDADTKLIVSPFVGDRSGQSAIALMDDLRDRLANRVQLTTDGHKAYLEAVEGAFGGDVDYAQLIKMYGPTPTPAGRYSPAECTGIKKVRVEGDPDRKHVSTSYVERQNLTMRMSMRRFTRLTNAFSKKVDNHMHALSLYFAFYTFTRIHKTLKVSPAKAAGITDHLWSMEEIAEMIEARQAKPMSAGLISSG
;
A
#
# COMPACT_ATOMS: atom_id res chain seq x y z
N MET A 1 -4.52 -18.68 4.38
CA MET A 1 -3.60 -19.81 4.16
C MET A 1 -4.11 -21.13 4.74
N ARG A 2 -4.33 -21.29 6.06
CA ARG A 2 -4.87 -22.55 6.63
C ARG A 2 -6.20 -22.99 6.03
N SER A 3 -7.09 -22.04 5.71
CA SER A 3 -8.38 -22.36 5.05
C SER A 3 -8.17 -22.83 3.61
N ILE A 4 -7.26 -22.20 2.88
CA ILE A 4 -6.89 -22.61 1.52
C ILE A 4 -6.33 -24.03 1.54
N SER A 5 -5.33 -24.30 2.40
CA SER A 5 -4.75 -25.62 2.59
C SER A 5 -5.80 -26.72 2.79
N ARG A 6 -6.82 -26.44 3.62
CA ARG A 6 -7.92 -27.41 3.88
C ARG A 6 -8.90 -27.55 2.70
N VAL A 7 -9.17 -26.47 1.97
CA VAL A 7 -10.14 -26.50 0.86
C VAL A 7 -9.58 -27.22 -0.36
N VAL A 8 -8.30 -27.01 -0.65
CA VAL A 8 -7.64 -27.59 -1.84
C VAL A 8 -6.76 -28.81 -1.50
N ASP A 9 -6.81 -29.28 -0.26
CA ASP A 9 -6.08 -30.46 0.25
C ASP A 9 -4.59 -30.48 -0.06
N VAL A 10 -3.92 -29.34 0.14
CA VAL A 10 -2.47 -29.22 -0.01
C VAL A 10 -1.83 -28.75 1.30
N SER A 11 -0.54 -29.03 1.48
CA SER A 11 0.17 -28.63 2.69
C SER A 11 0.19 -27.09 2.85
N ILE A 12 0.21 -26.62 4.10
CA ILE A 12 0.34 -25.17 4.37
C ILE A 12 1.68 -24.62 3.86
N ASN A 13 2.72 -25.44 3.78
CA ASN A 13 4.01 -25.05 3.22
C ASN A 13 3.90 -24.81 1.72
N THR A 14 3.16 -25.65 0.99
CA THR A 14 2.86 -25.44 -0.42
C THR A 14 2.10 -24.14 -0.63
N VAL A 15 1.06 -23.85 0.16
CA VAL A 15 0.33 -22.58 0.07
C VAL A 15 1.23 -21.38 0.39
N THR A 16 2.19 -21.54 1.31
CA THR A 16 3.13 -20.47 1.64
C THR A 16 4.12 -20.21 0.50
N LYS A 17 4.64 -21.28 -0.11
CA LYS A 17 5.52 -21.19 -1.28
C LYS A 17 4.82 -20.47 -2.44
N LEU A 18 3.62 -20.91 -2.77
CA LEU A 18 2.81 -20.26 -3.82
C LEU A 18 2.52 -18.78 -3.51
N LEU A 19 2.31 -18.41 -2.24
CA LEU A 19 2.14 -17.01 -1.86
C LEU A 19 3.40 -16.18 -2.14
N VAL A 20 4.59 -16.70 -1.86
CA VAL A 20 5.86 -16.01 -2.14
C VAL A 20 6.02 -15.82 -3.66
N GLU A 21 5.89 -16.89 -4.42
CA GLU A 21 6.01 -16.88 -5.89
C GLU A 21 5.01 -15.90 -6.53
N ALA A 22 3.75 -15.97 -6.11
CA ALA A 22 2.71 -15.05 -6.60
C ALA A 22 2.98 -13.60 -6.16
N GLY A 23 3.43 -13.39 -4.93
CA GLY A 23 3.74 -12.06 -4.41
C GLY A 23 4.89 -11.38 -5.15
N GLU A 24 5.96 -12.12 -5.45
CA GLU A 24 7.08 -11.63 -6.26
C GLU A 24 6.65 -11.29 -7.69
N ALA A 25 5.87 -12.17 -8.33
CA ALA A 25 5.37 -11.92 -9.68
C ALA A 25 4.46 -10.68 -9.73
N CYS A 26 3.59 -10.52 -8.73
CA CYS A 26 2.70 -9.37 -8.62
C CYS A 26 3.43 -8.05 -8.30
N ALA A 27 4.50 -8.10 -7.50
CA ALA A 27 5.35 -6.94 -7.26
C ALA A 27 5.99 -6.46 -8.56
N ASN A 28 6.59 -7.39 -9.31
CA ASN A 28 7.21 -7.08 -10.61
C ASN A 28 6.19 -6.60 -11.66
N LEU A 29 4.98 -7.15 -11.67
CA LEU A 29 3.90 -6.65 -12.53
C LEU A 29 3.60 -5.19 -12.22
N HIS A 30 3.46 -4.86 -10.94
CA HIS A 30 3.22 -3.48 -10.50
C HIS A 30 4.36 -2.57 -10.95
N ASP A 31 5.60 -2.94 -10.65
CA ASP A 31 6.78 -2.15 -11.02
C ASP A 31 6.94 -1.96 -12.53
N ALA A 32 6.62 -2.98 -13.33
CA ALA A 32 6.74 -2.89 -14.78
C ALA A 32 5.61 -2.08 -15.43
N GLN A 33 4.40 -2.13 -14.88
CA GLN A 33 3.22 -1.53 -15.50
C GLN A 33 2.88 -0.14 -14.96
N VAL A 34 3.06 0.09 -13.65
CA VAL A 34 2.69 1.35 -13.02
C VAL A 34 3.86 2.34 -13.12
N GLN A 35 4.08 2.83 -14.33
CA GLN A 35 5.10 3.81 -14.70
C GLN A 35 4.48 4.92 -15.55
N ASP A 36 5.10 6.08 -15.60
CA ASP A 36 4.67 7.26 -16.39
C ASP A 36 3.20 7.63 -16.14
N VAL A 37 2.76 7.53 -14.89
CA VAL A 37 1.37 7.73 -14.50
C VAL A 37 0.99 9.20 -14.63
N LYS A 38 0.00 9.49 -15.45
CA LYS A 38 -0.62 10.82 -15.55
C LYS A 38 -1.73 10.93 -14.51
N ALA A 39 -1.46 11.69 -13.46
CA ALA A 39 -2.43 11.95 -12.39
C ALA A 39 -2.58 13.45 -12.16
N SER A 40 -3.76 13.88 -11.71
CA SER A 40 -3.95 15.27 -11.26
C SER A 40 -3.88 15.41 -9.75
N LYS A 41 -4.32 14.39 -9.00
CA LYS A 41 -4.41 14.44 -7.53
C LYS A 41 -3.99 13.13 -6.90
N ILE A 42 -2.96 13.19 -6.08
CA ILE A 42 -2.47 12.05 -5.28
C ILE A 42 -2.83 12.25 -3.82
N GLN A 43 -3.24 11.17 -3.17
CA GLN A 43 -3.47 11.13 -1.72
C GLN A 43 -2.60 10.06 -1.09
N CYS A 44 -1.91 10.39 0.01
CA CYS A 44 -1.07 9.45 0.75
C CYS A 44 -1.52 9.32 2.19
N ASP A 45 -1.42 8.10 2.70
CA ASP A 45 -1.72 7.74 4.09
C ASP A 45 -1.05 6.41 4.43
N GLU A 46 -0.93 6.08 5.71
CA GLU A 46 -0.38 4.81 6.15
C GLU A 46 -1.33 4.03 7.05
N ILE A 47 -1.31 2.71 6.90
CA ILE A 47 -2.13 1.79 7.69
C ILE A 47 -1.26 0.88 8.55
N TRP A 48 -1.57 0.83 9.84
CA TRP A 48 -0.90 -0.01 10.81
C TRP A 48 -1.27 -1.49 10.70
N SER A 49 -0.28 -2.34 10.88
CA SER A 49 -0.39 -3.77 11.15
C SER A 49 0.74 -4.22 12.09
N PHE A 50 0.89 -5.52 12.31
CA PHE A 50 2.04 -6.06 13.03
C PHE A 50 2.45 -7.42 12.47
N VAL A 51 3.73 -7.75 12.62
CA VAL A 51 4.33 -9.00 12.17
C VAL A 51 4.98 -9.72 13.35
N GLY A 52 4.65 -10.99 13.55
CA GLY A 52 5.11 -11.77 14.68
C GLY A 52 4.37 -11.42 15.97
N THR A 53 4.56 -10.22 16.49
CA THR A 53 3.88 -9.69 17.67
C THR A 53 3.67 -8.17 17.56
N LYS A 54 2.88 -7.57 18.45
CA LYS A 54 2.75 -6.12 18.55
C LYS A 54 4.00 -5.52 19.21
N GLN A 55 4.38 -4.31 18.82
CA GLN A 55 5.57 -3.62 19.31
C GLN A 55 5.74 -3.68 20.84
N LYS A 56 4.65 -3.44 21.58
CA LYS A 56 4.68 -3.47 23.06
C LYS A 56 5.10 -4.83 23.68
N ASN A 57 5.04 -5.90 22.91
CA ASN A 57 5.37 -7.26 23.37
C ASN A 57 6.68 -7.79 22.75
N VAL A 58 7.36 -7.02 21.90
CA VAL A 58 8.59 -7.44 21.21
C VAL A 58 9.67 -7.83 22.22
N ALA A 59 9.91 -7.01 23.25
CA ALA A 59 10.94 -7.24 24.26
C ALA A 59 10.75 -8.55 25.07
N THR A 60 9.53 -9.08 25.13
CA THR A 60 9.21 -10.31 25.88
C THR A 60 8.91 -11.50 24.97
N ALA A 61 8.93 -11.30 23.66
CA ALA A 61 8.61 -12.35 22.69
C ALA A 61 9.80 -13.30 22.50
N LYS A 62 9.50 -14.54 22.12
CA LYS A 62 10.52 -15.50 21.70
C LYS A 62 10.90 -15.24 20.24
N GLY A 63 12.18 -15.27 19.93
CA GLY A 63 12.71 -14.94 18.60
C GLY A 63 12.84 -13.42 18.40
N GLU A 64 12.98 -13.00 17.16
CA GLU A 64 13.15 -11.59 16.76
C GLU A 64 11.95 -11.15 15.87
N PRO A 65 10.78 -10.91 16.48
CA PRO A 65 9.62 -10.44 15.71
C PRO A 65 9.80 -8.97 15.31
N GLU A 66 9.35 -8.62 14.10
CA GLU A 66 9.41 -7.25 13.56
C GLU A 66 8.63 -6.22 14.41
N GLY A 67 7.53 -6.65 15.03
CA GLY A 67 6.68 -5.73 15.78
C GLY A 67 5.66 -5.02 14.90
N ASP A 68 5.49 -3.73 15.13
CA ASP A 68 4.56 -2.89 14.37
C ASP A 68 5.14 -2.59 12.98
N VAL A 69 4.32 -2.78 11.95
CA VAL A 69 4.65 -2.58 10.55
C VAL A 69 3.58 -1.70 9.91
N TRP A 70 3.99 -0.75 9.10
CA TRP A 70 3.11 0.18 8.42
C TRP A 70 3.13 -0.05 6.91
N THR A 71 1.96 -0.01 6.31
CA THR A 71 1.82 -0.02 4.85
C THR A 71 1.43 1.38 4.42
N TRP A 72 2.32 2.01 3.69
CA TRP A 72 2.17 3.33 3.10
C TRP A 72 1.58 3.18 1.72
N THR A 73 0.67 4.05 1.34
CA THR A 73 -0.01 3.98 0.06
C THR A 73 -0.18 5.37 -0.54
N ALA A 74 0.27 5.55 -1.78
CA ALA A 74 -0.06 6.69 -2.62
C ALA A 74 -1.10 6.26 -3.66
N ILE A 75 -2.24 6.93 -3.70
CA ILE A 75 -3.36 6.62 -4.59
C ILE A 75 -3.71 7.82 -5.47
N ASP A 76 -3.94 7.60 -6.75
CA ASP A 76 -4.57 8.60 -7.61
C ASP A 76 -6.04 8.76 -7.22
N ALA A 77 -6.41 9.98 -6.86
CA ALA A 77 -7.75 10.29 -6.39
C ALA A 77 -8.83 10.14 -7.46
N ASP A 78 -8.49 10.24 -8.73
CA ASP A 78 -9.44 10.15 -9.83
C ASP A 78 -9.65 8.70 -10.27
N THR A 79 -8.59 7.98 -10.59
CA THR A 79 -8.65 6.60 -11.10
C THR A 79 -8.63 5.53 -10.01
N LYS A 80 -8.34 5.91 -8.76
CA LYS A 80 -8.16 4.98 -7.62
C LYS A 80 -6.97 4.02 -7.79
N LEU A 81 -6.10 4.31 -8.76
CA LEU A 81 -4.87 3.56 -8.97
C LEU A 81 -3.97 3.69 -7.74
N ILE A 82 -3.48 2.58 -7.21
CA ILE A 82 -2.38 2.59 -6.26
C ILE A 82 -1.11 2.80 -7.08
N VAL A 83 -0.53 3.99 -6.95
CA VAL A 83 0.67 4.38 -7.72
C VAL A 83 1.92 3.84 -7.04
N SER A 84 2.08 4.11 -5.75
CA SER A 84 3.23 3.66 -4.98
C SER A 84 2.77 3.03 -3.66
N PRO A 85 2.99 1.73 -3.44
CA PRO A 85 2.86 1.06 -2.15
C PRO A 85 4.23 0.85 -1.52
N PHE A 86 4.36 1.08 -0.21
CA PHE A 86 5.58 0.80 0.54
C PHE A 86 5.28 0.14 1.89
N VAL A 87 6.15 -0.75 2.36
CA VAL A 87 6.03 -1.44 3.65
C VAL A 87 7.27 -1.16 4.48
N GLY A 88 7.08 -0.59 5.65
CA GLY A 88 8.18 -0.26 6.56
C GLY A 88 7.68 0.10 7.96
N ASP A 89 8.48 0.85 8.67
CA ASP A 89 8.10 1.46 9.94
C ASP A 89 7.39 2.82 9.72
N ARG A 90 7.14 3.58 10.78
CA ARG A 90 6.53 4.93 10.69
C ARG A 90 7.59 6.03 10.84
N SER A 91 8.74 5.86 10.22
CA SER A 91 9.88 6.79 10.26
C SER A 91 9.89 7.76 9.08
N GLY A 92 10.80 8.74 9.13
CA GLY A 92 11.13 9.62 8.01
C GLY A 92 11.72 8.85 6.83
N GLN A 93 12.52 7.81 7.08
CA GLN A 93 13.11 6.97 6.03
C GLN A 93 12.04 6.27 5.19
N SER A 94 11.01 5.72 5.83
CA SER A 94 9.87 5.11 5.14
C SER A 94 9.06 6.12 4.32
N ALA A 95 8.91 7.35 4.83
CA ALA A 95 8.25 8.43 4.09
C ALA A 95 9.07 8.86 2.86
N ILE A 96 10.39 8.97 2.99
CA ILE A 96 11.31 9.29 1.89
C ILE A 96 11.23 8.20 0.81
N ALA A 97 11.35 6.93 1.18
CA ALA A 97 11.26 5.82 0.23
C ALA A 97 9.93 5.80 -0.55
N LEU A 98 8.79 6.11 0.13
CA LEU A 98 7.51 6.23 -0.57
C LEU A 98 7.49 7.41 -1.54
N MET A 99 8.01 8.59 -1.15
CA MET A 99 7.95 9.79 -1.97
C MET A 99 8.88 9.72 -3.17
N ASP A 100 10.07 9.13 -3.02
CA ASP A 100 11.00 8.90 -4.11
C ASP A 100 10.39 7.95 -5.16
N ASP A 101 9.87 6.79 -4.73
CA ASP A 101 9.19 5.84 -5.63
C ASP A 101 7.95 6.48 -6.30
N LEU A 102 7.18 7.26 -5.56
CA LEU A 102 6.04 7.98 -6.12
C LEU A 102 6.46 8.99 -7.20
N ARG A 103 7.52 9.77 -6.94
CA ARG A 103 8.02 10.76 -7.89
C ARG A 103 8.50 10.11 -9.18
N ASP A 104 9.21 9.00 -9.07
CA ASP A 104 9.73 8.26 -10.22
C ASP A 104 8.64 7.67 -11.11
N ARG A 105 7.47 7.34 -10.54
CA ARG A 105 6.32 6.78 -11.28
C ARG A 105 5.42 7.82 -11.93
N LEU A 106 5.54 9.10 -11.55
CA LEU A 106 4.65 10.17 -12.06
C LEU A 106 5.22 10.82 -13.32
N ALA A 107 4.38 10.98 -14.34
CA ALA A 107 4.74 11.65 -15.60
C ALA A 107 4.57 13.17 -15.56
N ASN A 108 3.88 13.74 -14.58
CA ASN A 108 3.54 15.16 -14.53
C ASN A 108 3.45 15.68 -13.09
N ARG A 109 3.51 17.01 -12.95
CA ARG A 109 3.23 17.72 -11.70
C ARG A 109 1.82 17.37 -11.20
N VAL A 110 1.69 17.13 -9.90
CA VAL A 110 0.42 16.71 -9.26
C VAL A 110 0.08 17.61 -8.07
N GLN A 111 -1.20 17.62 -7.70
CA GLN A 111 -1.60 18.05 -6.36
C GLN A 111 -1.50 16.86 -5.41
N LEU A 112 -0.60 16.97 -4.43
CA LEU A 112 -0.39 15.96 -3.40
C LEU A 112 -1.10 16.35 -2.10
N THR A 113 -1.78 15.40 -1.47
CA THR A 113 -2.38 15.58 -0.14
C THR A 113 -1.98 14.43 0.77
N THR A 114 -1.42 14.75 1.93
CA THR A 114 -1.15 13.79 3.01
C THR A 114 -1.95 14.14 4.25
N ASP A 115 -1.94 13.26 5.24
CA ASP A 115 -2.35 13.64 6.60
C ASP A 115 -1.32 14.60 7.26
N GLY A 116 -1.50 14.90 8.55
CA GLY A 116 -0.61 15.79 9.30
C GLY A 116 0.67 15.13 9.82
N HIS A 117 1.06 13.94 9.34
CA HIS A 117 2.29 13.28 9.77
C HIS A 117 3.52 14.06 9.29
N LYS A 118 4.36 14.48 10.25
CA LYS A 118 5.49 15.39 9.97
C LYS A 118 6.55 14.80 9.04
N ALA A 119 6.69 13.48 9.02
CA ALA A 119 7.64 12.81 8.15
C ALA A 119 7.43 13.11 6.65
N TYR A 120 6.20 13.40 6.25
CA TYR A 120 5.90 13.78 4.87
C TYR A 120 6.50 15.13 4.45
N LEU A 121 6.72 16.06 5.38
CA LEU A 121 7.22 17.41 5.03
C LEU A 121 8.59 17.33 4.36
N GLU A 122 9.54 16.67 5.03
CA GLU A 122 10.90 16.48 4.52
C GLU A 122 10.93 15.56 3.29
N ALA A 123 10.16 14.48 3.32
CA ALA A 123 10.11 13.50 2.23
C ALA A 123 9.57 14.10 0.93
N VAL A 124 8.52 14.92 0.98
CA VAL A 124 7.94 15.58 -0.20
C VAL A 124 8.90 16.66 -0.72
N GLU A 125 9.51 17.45 0.16
CA GLU A 125 10.49 18.45 -0.24
C GLU A 125 11.69 17.80 -0.95
N GLY A 126 12.22 16.71 -0.39
CA GLY A 126 13.34 15.97 -0.97
C GLY A 126 13.05 15.37 -2.35
N ALA A 127 11.90 14.72 -2.52
CA ALA A 127 11.55 14.02 -3.76
C ALA A 127 11.04 14.95 -4.87
N PHE A 128 10.28 15.98 -4.54
CA PHE A 128 9.59 16.84 -5.51
C PHE A 128 10.16 18.26 -5.61
N GLY A 129 10.80 18.75 -4.54
CA GLY A 129 11.18 20.17 -4.46
C GLY A 129 9.96 21.06 -4.69
N GLY A 130 10.08 22.02 -5.61
CA GLY A 130 8.98 22.89 -6.02
C GLY A 130 8.04 22.29 -7.10
N ASP A 131 8.28 21.07 -7.59
CA ASP A 131 7.48 20.46 -8.67
C ASP A 131 6.25 19.70 -8.16
N VAL A 132 5.55 20.27 -7.19
CA VAL A 132 4.34 19.71 -6.59
C VAL A 132 3.45 20.81 -6.02
N ASP A 133 2.13 20.59 -6.02
CA ASP A 133 1.18 21.42 -5.29
C ASP A 133 0.77 20.67 -4.01
N TYR A 134 1.49 20.89 -2.92
CA TYR A 134 1.39 20.08 -1.71
C TYR A 134 0.59 20.75 -0.60
N ALA A 135 -0.34 20.00 -0.04
CA ALA A 135 -1.11 20.37 1.15
C ALA A 135 -1.24 19.21 2.15
N GLN A 136 -1.31 19.55 3.42
CA GLN A 136 -1.66 18.61 4.48
C GLN A 136 -3.11 18.81 4.93
N LEU A 137 -3.82 17.70 5.18
CA LEU A 137 -5.12 17.66 5.83
C LEU A 137 -4.96 17.18 7.27
N ILE A 138 -4.95 18.10 8.23
CA ILE A 138 -4.74 17.81 9.64
C ILE A 138 -6.11 17.63 10.30
N LYS A 139 -6.37 16.42 10.84
CA LYS A 139 -7.55 16.13 11.63
C LYS A 139 -7.32 16.50 13.09
N MET A 140 -8.23 17.26 13.65
CA MET A 140 -8.25 17.60 15.08
C MET A 140 -9.20 16.63 15.79
N TYR A 141 -8.74 16.07 16.90
CA TYR A 141 -9.53 15.14 17.69
C TYR A 141 -9.81 15.76 19.06
N GLY A 142 -11.04 15.61 19.53
CA GLY A 142 -11.46 15.96 20.87
C GLY A 142 -10.88 15.01 21.93
N PRO A 143 -11.06 15.30 23.22
CA PRO A 143 -10.69 14.41 24.29
C PRO A 143 -11.43 13.07 24.11
N THR A 144 -10.73 11.96 24.40
CA THR A 144 -11.37 10.64 24.37
C THR A 144 -12.47 10.60 25.42
N PRO A 145 -13.75 10.31 25.07
CA PRO A 145 -14.82 10.27 26.03
C PRO A 145 -14.53 9.23 27.13
N THR A 146 -14.62 9.63 28.38
CA THR A 146 -14.60 8.71 29.53
C THR A 146 -16.02 8.55 30.05
N PRO A 147 -16.54 7.34 30.25
CA PRO A 147 -15.90 6.03 30.17
C PRO A 147 -16.09 5.37 28.80
N ALA A 148 -15.80 6.05 27.73
CA ALA A 148 -15.89 5.48 26.41
C ALA A 148 -15.16 4.14 26.37
N GLY A 149 -15.80 3.15 25.84
CA GLY A 149 -15.26 1.81 25.78
C GLY A 149 -13.87 1.82 25.14
N ARG A 150 -12.99 0.94 25.57
CA ARG A 150 -11.58 0.75 25.19
C ARG A 150 -11.29 0.82 23.66
N TYR A 151 -12.33 0.82 22.85
CA TYR A 151 -12.32 0.74 21.39
C TYR A 151 -13.02 1.91 20.68
N SER A 152 -13.58 2.87 21.43
CA SER A 152 -14.18 4.05 20.81
C SER A 152 -13.06 5.00 20.35
N PRO A 153 -12.97 5.33 19.06
CA PRO A 153 -12.03 6.33 18.59
C PRO A 153 -12.39 7.71 19.17
N ALA A 154 -11.39 8.59 19.34
CA ALA A 154 -11.64 9.99 19.63
C ALA A 154 -12.47 10.62 18.50
N GLU A 155 -13.41 11.48 18.85
CA GLU A 155 -14.25 12.16 17.86
C GLU A 155 -13.43 13.22 17.10
N CYS A 156 -13.54 13.22 15.78
CA CYS A 156 -12.94 14.26 14.94
C CYS A 156 -13.77 15.54 15.09
N THR A 157 -13.21 16.54 15.76
CA THR A 157 -13.86 17.82 16.05
C THR A 157 -13.66 18.86 14.95
N GLY A 158 -12.73 18.64 14.03
CA GLY A 158 -12.47 19.54 12.92
C GLY A 158 -11.35 19.09 12.02
N ILE A 159 -11.20 19.79 10.89
CA ILE A 159 -10.12 19.59 9.94
C ILE A 159 -9.45 20.92 9.61
N LYS A 160 -8.13 20.90 9.46
CA LYS A 160 -7.34 22.04 9.00
C LYS A 160 -6.62 21.65 7.72
N LYS A 161 -6.84 22.41 6.65
CA LYS A 161 -6.12 22.28 5.37
C LYS A 161 -4.96 23.27 5.38
N VAL A 162 -3.74 22.77 5.31
CA VAL A 162 -2.51 23.56 5.36
C VAL A 162 -1.81 23.45 4.01
N ARG A 163 -1.63 24.56 3.31
CA ARG A 163 -0.76 24.66 2.15
C ARG A 163 0.69 24.55 2.61
N VAL A 164 1.48 23.72 1.96
CA VAL A 164 2.91 23.54 2.24
C VAL A 164 3.74 24.08 1.09
N GLU A 165 3.48 23.62 -0.15
CA GLU A 165 4.25 24.01 -1.34
C GLU A 165 3.29 24.23 -2.53
N GLY A 166 3.72 25.02 -3.51
CA GLY A 166 2.98 25.30 -4.75
C GLY A 166 1.66 26.01 -4.52
N ASP A 167 0.65 25.72 -5.34
CA ASP A 167 -0.70 26.33 -5.26
C ASP A 167 -1.82 25.28 -5.28
N PRO A 168 -1.93 24.42 -4.24
CA PRO A 168 -2.94 23.37 -4.19
C PRO A 168 -4.36 23.95 -4.14
N ASP A 169 -5.24 23.47 -5.00
CA ASP A 169 -6.67 23.81 -4.94
C ASP A 169 -7.27 23.28 -3.63
N ARG A 170 -7.63 24.20 -2.77
CA ARG A 170 -8.17 23.91 -1.43
C ARG A 170 -9.41 23.02 -1.46
N LYS A 171 -10.21 23.04 -2.55
CA LYS A 171 -11.38 22.18 -2.70
C LYS A 171 -11.01 20.72 -2.80
N HIS A 172 -9.85 20.42 -3.41
CA HIS A 172 -9.37 19.08 -3.65
C HIS A 172 -8.40 18.56 -2.56
N VAL A 173 -8.04 19.36 -1.55
CA VAL A 173 -7.28 18.89 -0.40
C VAL A 173 -8.14 17.92 0.43
N SER A 174 -7.85 16.63 0.32
CA SER A 174 -8.60 15.53 0.93
C SER A 174 -7.74 14.28 1.02
N THR A 175 -7.96 13.44 2.06
CA THR A 175 -7.39 12.10 2.24
C THR A 175 -8.45 11.00 2.15
N SER A 176 -9.67 11.34 1.74
CA SER A 176 -10.83 10.44 1.81
C SER A 176 -10.69 9.17 0.96
N TYR A 177 -10.02 9.24 -0.18
CA TYR A 177 -9.86 8.08 -1.06
C TYR A 177 -8.81 7.11 -0.53
N VAL A 178 -7.66 7.61 -0.05
CA VAL A 178 -6.64 6.75 0.55
C VAL A 178 -7.15 6.13 1.87
N GLU A 179 -7.88 6.88 2.70
CA GLU A 179 -8.52 6.34 3.90
C GLU A 179 -9.58 5.27 3.56
N ARG A 180 -10.36 5.48 2.48
CA ARG A 180 -11.29 4.47 1.97
C ARG A 180 -10.54 3.23 1.48
N GLN A 181 -9.37 3.39 0.84
CA GLN A 181 -8.52 2.28 0.45
C GLN A 181 -7.99 1.53 1.66
N ASN A 182 -7.53 2.21 2.70
CA ASN A 182 -7.11 1.61 3.96
C ASN A 182 -8.25 0.81 4.62
N LEU A 183 -9.48 1.32 4.59
CA LEU A 183 -10.66 0.56 5.04
C LEU A 183 -10.90 -0.68 4.17
N THR A 184 -10.76 -0.57 2.86
CA THR A 184 -10.92 -1.70 1.93
C THR A 184 -9.88 -2.78 2.21
N MET A 185 -8.63 -2.43 2.51
CA MET A 185 -7.58 -3.36 2.94
C MET A 185 -7.96 -4.11 4.23
N ARG A 186 -8.48 -3.39 5.24
CA ARG A 186 -8.95 -4.02 6.49
C ARG A 186 -10.10 -5.00 6.27
N MET A 187 -11.00 -4.68 5.36
CA MET A 187 -12.14 -5.56 5.01
C MET A 187 -11.70 -6.80 4.22
N SER A 188 -10.71 -6.64 3.34
CA SER A 188 -10.23 -7.71 2.45
C SER A 188 -9.19 -8.61 3.12
N MET A 189 -8.37 -8.07 4.01
CA MET A 189 -7.24 -8.79 4.62
C MET A 189 -7.31 -8.75 6.15
N ARG A 190 -7.62 -9.88 6.77
CA ARG A 190 -7.73 -10.01 8.24
C ARG A 190 -6.45 -9.64 9.00
N ARG A 191 -5.29 -9.64 8.36
CA ARG A 191 -4.02 -9.24 8.98
C ARG A 191 -3.98 -7.76 9.39
N PHE A 192 -4.86 -6.91 8.84
CA PHE A 192 -5.02 -5.51 9.19
C PHE A 192 -6.10 -5.24 10.24
N THR A 193 -6.81 -6.25 10.72
CA THR A 193 -7.76 -6.07 11.82
C THR A 193 -7.04 -6.00 13.15
N ARG A 194 -7.43 -5.05 14.02
CA ARG A 194 -6.78 -4.79 15.32
C ARG A 194 -6.76 -6.00 16.26
N LEU A 195 -7.81 -6.83 16.20
CA LEU A 195 -7.95 -8.04 17.00
C LEU A 195 -7.99 -9.24 16.07
N THR A 196 -6.84 -9.81 15.78
CA THR A 196 -6.73 -10.95 14.87
C THR A 196 -5.62 -11.90 15.29
N ASN A 197 -5.88 -13.19 15.08
CA ASN A 197 -4.85 -14.23 15.08
C ASN A 197 -4.31 -14.52 13.67
N ALA A 198 -4.77 -13.75 12.66
CA ALA A 198 -4.39 -13.90 11.25
C ALA A 198 -3.23 -12.96 10.84
N PHE A 199 -2.45 -12.48 11.80
CA PHE A 199 -1.28 -11.66 11.54
C PHE A 199 -0.17 -12.47 10.85
N SER A 200 0.71 -11.77 10.12
CA SER A 200 1.87 -12.36 9.46
C SER A 200 2.94 -12.77 10.47
N LYS A 201 3.60 -13.90 10.22
CA LYS A 201 4.70 -14.40 11.07
C LYS A 201 6.08 -13.91 10.64
N LYS A 202 6.21 -13.54 9.35
CA LYS A 202 7.43 -13.01 8.72
C LYS A 202 7.04 -11.81 7.87
N VAL A 203 7.92 -10.81 7.81
CA VAL A 203 7.70 -9.58 7.03
C VAL A 203 7.62 -9.88 5.55
N ASP A 204 8.46 -10.76 5.01
CA ASP A 204 8.43 -11.14 3.59
C ASP A 204 7.05 -11.68 3.19
N ASN A 205 6.48 -12.60 3.98
CA ASN A 205 5.14 -13.14 3.72
C ASN A 205 4.04 -12.08 3.87
N HIS A 206 4.31 -11.02 4.65
CA HIS A 206 3.42 -9.87 4.73
C HIS A 206 3.46 -9.06 3.44
N MET A 207 4.66 -8.75 2.96
CA MET A 207 4.89 -8.02 1.71
C MET A 207 4.33 -8.77 0.50
N HIS A 208 4.61 -10.08 0.34
CA HIS A 208 4.06 -10.88 -0.76
C HIS A 208 2.54 -10.92 -0.78
N ALA A 209 1.91 -11.00 0.40
CA ALA A 209 0.45 -10.96 0.45
C ALA A 209 -0.13 -9.57 0.12
N LEU A 210 0.60 -8.50 0.40
CA LEU A 210 0.25 -7.15 -0.03
C LEU A 210 0.41 -6.97 -1.52
N SER A 211 1.52 -7.44 -2.10
CA SER A 211 1.74 -7.37 -3.55
C SER A 211 0.64 -8.09 -4.33
N LEU A 212 0.25 -9.29 -3.88
CA LEU A 212 -0.89 -10.01 -4.47
C LEU A 212 -2.21 -9.25 -4.31
N TYR A 213 -2.46 -8.63 -3.16
CA TYR A 213 -3.65 -7.81 -2.94
C TYR A 213 -3.65 -6.56 -3.82
N PHE A 214 -2.52 -5.87 -3.96
CA PHE A 214 -2.41 -4.68 -4.79
C PHE A 214 -2.59 -5.00 -6.27
N ALA A 215 -2.03 -6.13 -6.75
CA ALA A 215 -2.27 -6.58 -8.11
C ALA A 215 -3.76 -6.88 -8.37
N PHE A 216 -4.41 -7.64 -7.47
CA PHE A 216 -5.86 -7.89 -7.55
C PHE A 216 -6.66 -6.59 -7.56
N TYR A 217 -6.37 -5.65 -6.64
CA TYR A 217 -7.08 -4.38 -6.54
C TYR A 217 -6.89 -3.51 -7.78
N THR A 218 -5.66 -3.41 -8.26
CA THR A 218 -5.27 -2.52 -9.35
C THR A 218 -5.72 -3.02 -10.71
N PHE A 219 -5.56 -4.32 -11.00
CA PHE A 219 -5.74 -4.86 -12.34
C PHE A 219 -7.05 -5.63 -12.53
N THR A 220 -7.51 -6.36 -11.51
CA THR A 220 -8.60 -7.33 -11.65
C THR A 220 -9.93 -6.83 -11.07
N ARG A 221 -9.89 -6.13 -9.95
CA ARG A 221 -11.11 -5.71 -9.26
C ARG A 221 -11.83 -4.58 -9.98
N ILE A 222 -13.11 -4.79 -10.33
CA ILE A 222 -13.98 -3.71 -10.83
C ILE A 222 -14.34 -2.77 -9.67
N HIS A 223 -13.94 -1.52 -9.80
CA HIS A 223 -14.25 -0.50 -8.80
C HIS A 223 -15.70 -0.01 -8.99
N LYS A 224 -16.49 0.04 -7.92
CA LYS A 224 -17.94 0.31 -7.97
C LYS A 224 -18.28 1.62 -8.70
N THR A 225 -17.52 2.68 -8.49
CA THR A 225 -17.77 3.99 -9.11
C THR A 225 -17.14 4.15 -10.49
N LEU A 226 -16.01 3.49 -10.74
CA LEU A 226 -15.32 3.56 -12.04
C LEU A 226 -15.92 2.61 -13.08
N LYS A 227 -16.58 1.53 -12.64
CA LYS A 227 -17.12 0.44 -13.48
C LYS A 227 -16.07 -0.35 -14.26
N VAL A 228 -14.80 -0.08 -14.00
CA VAL A 228 -13.61 -0.77 -14.52
C VAL A 228 -12.58 -0.93 -13.40
N SER A 229 -11.46 -1.62 -13.68
CA SER A 229 -10.33 -1.66 -12.73
C SER A 229 -9.59 -0.32 -12.69
N PRO A 230 -8.91 0.01 -11.58
CA PRO A 230 -8.08 1.20 -11.46
C PRO A 230 -7.02 1.32 -12.58
N ALA A 231 -6.33 0.24 -12.91
CA ALA A 231 -5.33 0.23 -13.99
C ALA A 231 -5.94 0.59 -15.35
N LYS A 232 -7.13 0.05 -15.66
CA LYS A 232 -7.84 0.40 -16.89
C LYS A 232 -8.34 1.85 -16.88
N ALA A 233 -8.82 2.35 -15.75
CA ALA A 233 -9.24 3.74 -15.61
C ALA A 233 -8.07 4.72 -15.78
N ALA A 234 -6.88 4.33 -15.35
CA ALA A 234 -5.64 5.11 -15.49
C ALA A 234 -4.95 4.97 -16.85
N GLY A 235 -5.46 4.11 -17.74
CA GLY A 235 -4.85 3.84 -19.05
C GLY A 235 -3.55 3.01 -18.99
N ILE A 236 -3.28 2.36 -17.85
CA ILE A 236 -2.12 1.47 -17.66
C ILE A 236 -2.31 0.15 -18.44
N THR A 237 -3.54 -0.29 -18.60
CA THR A 237 -3.91 -1.47 -19.38
C THR A 237 -5.13 -1.18 -20.24
N ASP A 238 -5.23 -1.87 -21.37
CA ASP A 238 -6.34 -1.75 -22.32
C ASP A 238 -7.53 -2.65 -21.98
N HIS A 239 -7.35 -3.65 -21.11
CA HIS A 239 -8.37 -4.61 -20.72
C HIS A 239 -8.49 -4.78 -19.20
N LEU A 240 -9.52 -5.50 -18.77
CA LEU A 240 -9.71 -5.94 -17.41
C LEU A 240 -9.02 -7.31 -17.23
N TRP A 241 -8.01 -7.35 -16.40
CA TRP A 241 -7.31 -8.60 -16.10
C TRP A 241 -8.20 -9.57 -15.32
N SER A 242 -8.12 -10.85 -15.68
CA SER A 242 -8.72 -11.93 -14.89
C SER A 242 -7.73 -12.49 -13.87
N MET A 243 -8.22 -13.30 -12.92
CA MET A 243 -7.33 -14.02 -12.00
C MET A 243 -6.58 -15.15 -12.71
N GLU A 244 -7.14 -15.68 -13.78
CA GLU A 244 -6.51 -16.68 -14.66
C GLU A 244 -5.28 -16.09 -15.34
N GLU A 245 -5.36 -14.89 -15.91
CA GLU A 245 -4.21 -14.19 -16.52
C GLU A 245 -3.10 -13.92 -15.50
N ILE A 246 -3.46 -13.55 -14.26
CA ILE A 246 -2.49 -13.40 -13.16
C ILE A 246 -1.81 -14.74 -12.84
N ALA A 247 -2.57 -15.84 -12.81
CA ALA A 247 -2.01 -17.19 -12.56
C ALA A 247 -1.08 -17.64 -13.70
N GLU A 248 -1.49 -17.47 -14.96
CA GLU A 248 -0.68 -17.78 -16.15
C GLU A 248 0.63 -16.97 -16.17
N MET A 249 0.59 -15.69 -15.80
CA MET A 249 1.79 -14.85 -15.66
C MET A 249 2.75 -15.40 -14.60
N ILE A 250 2.25 -15.87 -13.46
CA ILE A 250 3.05 -16.47 -12.40
C ILE A 250 3.70 -17.77 -12.89
N GLU A 251 2.94 -18.65 -13.56
CA GLU A 251 3.43 -19.92 -14.11
C GLU A 251 4.49 -19.69 -15.21
N ALA A 252 4.26 -18.76 -16.12
CA ALA A 252 5.19 -18.42 -17.19
C ALA A 252 6.56 -17.92 -16.66
N ARG A 253 6.56 -17.24 -15.51
CA ARG A 253 7.78 -16.80 -14.84
C ARG A 253 8.56 -17.96 -14.25
N GLN A 254 7.88 -18.95 -13.68
CA GLN A 254 8.52 -20.16 -13.13
C GLN A 254 9.12 -21.04 -14.22
N ALA A 255 8.52 -21.07 -15.40
CA ALA A 255 8.98 -21.86 -16.55
C ALA A 255 10.26 -21.29 -17.20
N LYS A 256 10.61 -20.01 -16.97
CA LYS A 256 11.88 -19.43 -17.42
C LYS A 256 12.97 -19.71 -16.39
N PRO A 257 13.96 -20.64 -16.68
CA PRO A 257 15.10 -20.81 -15.79
C PRO A 257 15.83 -19.45 -15.72
N MET A 258 16.25 -19.05 -14.52
CA MET A 258 17.19 -17.94 -14.37
C MET A 258 18.40 -18.24 -15.26
N SER A 259 18.55 -17.49 -16.34
CA SER A 259 19.79 -17.50 -17.10
C SER A 259 20.88 -17.04 -16.14
N ALA A 260 21.70 -17.97 -15.69
CA ALA A 260 22.90 -17.71 -14.92
C ALA A 260 23.70 -16.69 -15.71
N GLY A 261 23.84 -15.47 -15.18
CA GLY A 261 24.78 -14.50 -15.69
C GLY A 261 26.16 -15.14 -15.59
N LEU A 262 26.70 -15.52 -16.73
CA LEU A 262 28.09 -15.87 -16.90
C LEU A 262 28.92 -14.68 -16.40
N ILE A 263 29.48 -14.80 -15.21
CA ILE A 263 30.62 -14.00 -14.81
C ILE A 263 31.78 -14.53 -15.67
N SER A 264 32.03 -13.86 -16.77
CA SER A 264 33.26 -13.98 -17.53
C SER A 264 34.35 -13.28 -16.73
N SER A 265 35.12 -14.06 -16.01
CA SER A 265 36.45 -13.69 -15.54
C SER A 265 37.38 -13.59 -16.76
N GLY A 266 37.89 -12.39 -17.01
CA GLY A 266 39.00 -12.07 -17.90
C GLY A 266 39.78 -10.90 -17.30
#